data_905fdf924e371eca7544b8b0e2b64ab8
#
_entry.id   905fdf924e371eca7544b8b0e2b64ab8
#
_cell.length_a   1.000
_cell.length_b   1.000
_cell.length_c   1.000
_cell.angle_alpha   90.00
_cell.angle_beta   90.00
_cell.angle_gamma   90.00
#
_symmetry.space_group_name_H-M   'P 1'
#
loop_
_entity.id
_entity.type
_entity.pdbx_description
1 polymer ?
#
loop_
_entity_poly.entity_id
_entity_poly.type
_entity_poly.pdbx_seq_one_letter_code
_entity_poly.pdbx_strand_id
1 'polypeptide(L)'
;MSITISRTDLKEAIASLSKVINKNASMPVLSAVSISSSITGVKIAATNLNEYLSCNIKGKSDYPTAVIVSLHELKEYVEYSKSASTYILTKSYNKEIRISTDIEEHKEKVLLSYPEGEWPDVPDISKAKSNPITKEALKSIQSIIPSALKEGPREALKCLLLENKSVVASNGVQLAKMTCDTGINEQALVPASKFMASSIFSVQDSSIGILKFNDHKYLSISNQDWEYSVKLSNETYPDYKQVLPKETSHSFEILNGDIARLQAELLPMKAFAEHKAIHLHIQGNSLNVFSEGIKAKPLHIFVVFECGGSYKGIVKSINRDMLLRALNLGFNKFSFNEGNSPIIASNKNDSFMAFMPLKENSETLKLIEQAMSQDSNNQPKTQTIKPKEESKMNEQSVSQEKPATNYTPTFQGSDIKPDPMEEFINKISTVRTKAREIIDITIDVSNQLRNMQKASRTREREFRSANELLEKLKKVSGF
;
A
#
# COMPACT_ATOMS: atom_id res chain seq x y z
N MET A 1 -4.14 -34.56 -23.70
CA MET A 1 -3.49 -34.26 -22.42
C MET A 1 -4.30 -33.16 -21.78
N SER A 2 -4.73 -33.32 -20.52
CA SER A 2 -5.55 -32.33 -19.83
C SER A 2 -4.94 -31.91 -18.48
N ILE A 3 -5.13 -30.65 -18.13
CA ILE A 3 -4.76 -30.09 -16.83
C ILE A 3 -6.01 -29.46 -16.23
N THR A 4 -6.42 -29.93 -15.06
CA THR A 4 -7.60 -29.41 -14.35
C THR A 4 -7.16 -28.57 -13.19
N ILE A 5 -7.68 -27.33 -13.08
CA ILE A 5 -7.28 -26.31 -12.10
C ILE A 5 -8.54 -25.72 -11.45
N SER A 6 -8.52 -25.49 -10.13
CA SER A 6 -9.61 -24.81 -9.46
C SER A 6 -9.65 -23.32 -9.87
N ARG A 7 -10.84 -22.75 -9.91
CA ARG A 7 -11.01 -21.31 -10.21
C ARG A 7 -10.34 -20.42 -9.19
N THR A 8 -10.45 -20.75 -7.92
CA THR A 8 -9.90 -19.93 -6.84
C THR A 8 -8.40 -19.77 -7.00
N ASP A 9 -7.69 -20.90 -7.17
CA ASP A 9 -6.24 -20.94 -7.29
C ASP A 9 -5.77 -20.28 -8.59
N LEU A 10 -6.46 -20.53 -9.72
CA LEU A 10 -6.12 -19.91 -11.00
C LEU A 10 -6.29 -18.37 -10.97
N LYS A 11 -7.37 -17.87 -10.35
CA LYS A 11 -7.63 -16.44 -10.22
C LYS A 11 -6.58 -15.75 -9.36
N GLU A 12 -6.19 -16.35 -8.25
CA GLU A 12 -5.13 -15.81 -7.37
C GLU A 12 -3.78 -15.81 -8.08
N ALA A 13 -3.44 -16.90 -8.77
CA ALA A 13 -2.23 -17.00 -9.58
C ALA A 13 -2.20 -15.90 -10.65
N ILE A 14 -3.25 -15.74 -11.46
CA ILE A 14 -3.35 -14.70 -12.51
C ILE A 14 -3.19 -13.30 -11.91
N ALA A 15 -3.82 -13.01 -10.78
CA ALA A 15 -3.74 -11.71 -10.14
C ALA A 15 -2.30 -11.35 -9.71
N SER A 16 -1.57 -12.34 -9.23
CA SER A 16 -0.19 -12.18 -8.77
C SER A 16 0.81 -12.13 -9.92
N LEU A 17 0.71 -13.05 -10.88
CA LEU A 17 1.57 -13.13 -12.07
C LEU A 17 1.43 -11.88 -12.95
N SER A 18 0.24 -11.27 -13.01
CA SER A 18 0.00 -10.01 -13.73
C SER A 18 0.83 -8.82 -13.22
N LYS A 19 1.40 -8.89 -12.01
CA LYS A 19 2.25 -7.83 -11.44
C LYS A 19 3.69 -7.90 -11.97
N VAL A 20 4.12 -9.09 -12.40
CA VAL A 20 5.45 -9.34 -12.97
C VAL A 20 5.47 -9.11 -14.47
N ILE A 21 4.41 -9.49 -15.17
CA ILE A 21 4.34 -9.40 -16.64
C ILE A 21 4.32 -7.94 -17.11
N ASN A 22 5.17 -7.65 -18.09
CA ASN A 22 5.14 -6.38 -18.79
C ASN A 22 4.25 -6.47 -20.04
N LYS A 23 3.19 -5.69 -20.10
CA LYS A 23 2.25 -5.67 -21.23
C LYS A 23 2.87 -5.22 -22.56
N ASN A 24 3.94 -4.46 -22.50
CA ASN A 24 4.67 -3.92 -23.66
C ASN A 24 6.03 -4.59 -23.83
N ALA A 25 6.14 -5.88 -23.51
CA ALA A 25 7.38 -6.62 -23.66
C ALA A 25 7.78 -6.70 -25.15
N SER A 26 9.07 -6.57 -25.43
CA SER A 26 9.62 -6.71 -26.80
C SER A 26 9.48 -8.14 -27.34
N MET A 27 9.48 -9.13 -26.45
CA MET A 27 9.26 -10.54 -26.79
C MET A 27 7.83 -10.95 -26.41
N PRO A 28 7.00 -11.41 -27.36
CA PRO A 28 5.60 -11.75 -27.09
C PRO A 28 5.43 -12.80 -25.97
N VAL A 29 6.33 -13.78 -25.88
CA VAL A 29 6.31 -14.85 -24.87
C VAL A 29 6.39 -14.30 -23.42
N LEU A 30 6.99 -13.13 -23.21
CA LEU A 30 7.04 -12.47 -21.89
C LEU A 30 5.69 -11.88 -21.44
N SER A 31 4.69 -11.88 -22.32
CA SER A 31 3.29 -11.56 -21.98
C SER A 31 2.46 -12.81 -21.62
N ALA A 32 3.08 -13.97 -21.68
CA ALA A 32 2.47 -15.26 -21.44
C ALA A 32 2.78 -15.81 -20.03
N VAL A 33 2.11 -16.89 -19.66
CA VAL A 33 2.39 -17.71 -18.50
C VAL A 33 2.74 -19.12 -18.93
N SER A 34 3.72 -19.72 -18.27
CA SER A 34 4.02 -21.13 -18.38
C SER A 34 3.21 -21.90 -17.35
N ILE A 35 2.47 -22.91 -17.78
CA ILE A 35 1.70 -23.81 -16.93
C ILE A 35 2.29 -25.20 -17.13
N SER A 36 2.91 -25.73 -16.09
CA SER A 36 3.49 -27.06 -16.10
C SER A 36 2.81 -27.95 -15.07
N SER A 37 2.59 -29.19 -15.42
CA SER A 37 2.00 -30.17 -14.52
C SER A 37 3.00 -31.28 -14.19
N SER A 38 2.92 -31.77 -12.96
CA SER A 38 3.64 -32.91 -12.45
C SER A 38 2.67 -33.85 -11.73
N ILE A 39 3.18 -34.96 -11.24
CA ILE A 39 2.40 -35.91 -10.40
C ILE A 39 1.92 -35.25 -9.11
N THR A 40 2.65 -34.24 -8.64
CA THR A 40 2.40 -33.58 -7.34
C THR A 40 1.53 -32.32 -7.42
N GLY A 41 1.24 -31.81 -8.62
CA GLY A 41 0.43 -30.62 -8.80
C GLY A 41 0.73 -29.85 -10.08
N VAL A 42 0.22 -28.65 -10.14
CA VAL A 42 0.39 -27.73 -11.27
C VAL A 42 1.19 -26.51 -10.81
N LYS A 43 2.23 -26.16 -11.57
CA LYS A 43 3.04 -24.96 -11.37
C LYS A 43 2.72 -23.95 -12.46
N ILE A 44 2.38 -22.72 -12.08
CA ILE A 44 2.16 -21.61 -13.01
C ILE A 44 3.25 -20.57 -12.78
N ALA A 45 3.86 -20.09 -13.87
CA ALA A 45 4.99 -19.16 -13.78
C ALA A 45 4.89 -18.01 -14.79
N ALA A 46 5.49 -16.88 -14.43
CA ALA A 46 5.66 -15.70 -15.28
C ALA A 46 7.07 -15.12 -15.11
N THR A 47 7.57 -14.47 -16.14
CA THR A 47 8.85 -13.76 -16.07
C THR A 47 8.84 -12.55 -17.00
N ASN A 48 9.65 -11.53 -16.63
CA ASN A 48 9.97 -10.39 -17.49
C ASN A 48 11.49 -10.27 -17.73
N LEU A 49 12.24 -11.38 -17.55
CA LEU A 49 13.70 -11.54 -17.57
C LEU A 49 14.41 -10.98 -16.33
N ASN A 50 13.87 -9.97 -15.67
CA ASN A 50 14.43 -9.41 -14.44
C ASN A 50 13.78 -9.99 -13.19
N GLU A 51 12.54 -10.38 -13.31
CA GLU A 51 11.74 -11.01 -12.24
C GLU A 51 11.19 -12.34 -12.76
N TYR A 52 11.18 -13.32 -11.88
CA TYR A 52 10.50 -14.60 -12.06
C TYR A 52 9.58 -14.85 -10.88
N LEU A 53 8.37 -15.23 -11.15
CA LEU A 53 7.38 -15.61 -10.15
C LEU A 53 6.73 -16.91 -10.57
N SER A 54 6.67 -17.87 -9.66
CA SER A 54 5.88 -19.07 -9.84
C SER A 54 5.05 -19.41 -8.61
N CYS A 55 3.95 -20.11 -8.83
CA CYS A 55 3.15 -20.67 -7.76
C CYS A 55 2.80 -22.14 -8.06
N ASN A 56 2.79 -22.93 -7.00
CA ASN A 56 2.27 -24.29 -7.00
C ASN A 56 0.80 -24.23 -6.60
N ILE A 57 -0.06 -24.75 -7.45
CA ILE A 57 -1.51 -24.77 -7.22
C ILE A 57 -2.03 -26.19 -7.25
N LYS A 58 -3.16 -26.39 -6.57
CA LYS A 58 -3.84 -27.69 -6.60
C LYS A 58 -4.43 -27.90 -7.99
N GLY A 59 -4.02 -28.98 -8.63
CA GLY A 59 -4.51 -29.36 -9.95
C GLY A 59 -4.27 -30.83 -10.19
N LYS A 60 -4.93 -31.36 -11.21
CA LYS A 60 -4.76 -32.75 -11.67
C LYS A 60 -4.34 -32.71 -13.12
N SER A 61 -3.47 -33.62 -13.50
CA SER A 61 -3.09 -33.81 -14.90
C SER A 61 -2.92 -35.29 -15.18
N ASP A 62 -3.33 -35.68 -16.37
CA ASP A 62 -3.21 -37.09 -16.82
C ASP A 62 -1.74 -37.44 -17.08
N TYR A 63 -0.93 -36.48 -17.50
CA TYR A 63 0.50 -36.67 -17.80
C TYR A 63 1.28 -35.40 -17.52
N PRO A 64 2.58 -35.51 -17.18
CA PRO A 64 3.46 -34.33 -17.11
C PRO A 64 3.43 -33.58 -18.45
N THR A 65 3.09 -32.31 -18.40
CA THR A 65 3.02 -31.50 -19.62
C THR A 65 3.36 -30.04 -19.25
N ALA A 66 3.83 -29.30 -20.25
CA ALA A 66 4.02 -27.86 -20.14
C ALA A 66 3.31 -27.18 -21.31
N VAL A 67 2.68 -26.05 -21.01
CA VAL A 67 2.04 -25.19 -22.01
C VAL A 67 2.35 -23.73 -21.68
N ILE A 68 2.54 -22.92 -22.73
CA ILE A 68 2.78 -21.48 -22.59
C ILE A 68 1.64 -20.77 -23.29
N VAL A 69 0.85 -20.01 -22.53
CA VAL A 69 -0.38 -19.37 -23.02
C VAL A 69 -0.41 -17.88 -22.69
N SER A 70 -1.08 -17.10 -23.53
CA SER A 70 -1.30 -15.68 -23.28
C SER A 70 -2.00 -15.43 -21.95
N LEU A 71 -1.40 -14.66 -21.05
CA LEU A 71 -2.03 -14.30 -19.78
C LEU A 71 -3.29 -13.45 -20.02
N HIS A 72 -3.28 -12.60 -21.05
CA HIS A 72 -4.42 -11.75 -21.37
C HIS A 72 -5.66 -12.59 -21.73
N GLU A 73 -5.51 -13.56 -22.63
CA GLU A 73 -6.62 -14.41 -23.05
C GLU A 73 -7.10 -15.34 -21.95
N LEU A 74 -6.15 -15.88 -21.16
CA LEU A 74 -6.49 -16.70 -19.99
C LEU A 74 -7.31 -15.89 -18.98
N LYS A 75 -6.90 -14.66 -18.72
CA LYS A 75 -7.60 -13.74 -17.81
C LYS A 75 -9.00 -13.39 -18.34
N GLU A 76 -9.13 -13.05 -19.62
CA GLU A 76 -10.43 -12.77 -20.25
C GLU A 76 -11.39 -13.95 -20.10
N TYR A 77 -10.91 -15.17 -20.34
CA TYR A 77 -11.74 -16.38 -20.24
C TYR A 77 -12.19 -16.63 -18.80
N VAL A 78 -11.30 -16.46 -17.82
CA VAL A 78 -11.63 -16.58 -16.40
C VAL A 78 -12.61 -15.50 -15.93
N GLU A 79 -12.55 -14.30 -16.51
CA GLU A 79 -13.52 -13.24 -16.24
C GLU A 79 -14.88 -13.48 -16.93
N TYR A 80 -14.88 -14.07 -18.12
CA TYR A 80 -16.10 -14.48 -18.84
C TYR A 80 -16.84 -15.59 -18.09
N SER A 81 -16.14 -16.64 -17.66
CA SER A 81 -16.70 -17.84 -17.06
C SER A 81 -16.77 -17.79 -15.53
N LYS A 82 -17.33 -16.71 -14.97
CA LYS A 82 -17.34 -16.46 -13.51
C LYS A 82 -18.08 -17.50 -12.68
N SER A 83 -19.05 -18.22 -13.26
CA SER A 83 -19.84 -19.26 -12.60
C SER A 83 -19.13 -20.61 -12.51
N ALA A 84 -18.07 -20.83 -13.32
CA ALA A 84 -17.31 -22.06 -13.30
C ALA A 84 -16.56 -22.26 -11.97
N SER A 85 -16.46 -23.51 -11.52
CA SER A 85 -15.62 -23.87 -10.36
C SER A 85 -14.26 -24.41 -10.77
N THR A 86 -14.17 -24.99 -11.96
CA THR A 86 -12.95 -25.62 -12.49
C THR A 86 -12.68 -25.23 -13.94
N TYR A 87 -11.39 -25.12 -14.27
CA TYR A 87 -10.89 -24.91 -15.62
C TYR A 87 -10.11 -26.13 -16.09
N ILE A 88 -10.30 -26.50 -17.34
CA ILE A 88 -9.64 -27.64 -17.99
C ILE A 88 -8.87 -27.11 -19.19
N LEU A 89 -7.53 -27.20 -19.13
CA LEU A 89 -6.66 -26.88 -20.27
C LEU A 89 -6.33 -28.18 -21.00
N THR A 90 -6.64 -28.23 -22.28
CA THR A 90 -6.39 -29.39 -23.14
C THR A 90 -5.40 -29.05 -24.24
N LYS A 91 -4.30 -29.81 -24.32
CA LYS A 91 -3.34 -29.73 -25.43
C LYS A 91 -3.73 -30.77 -26.49
N SER A 92 -4.16 -30.28 -27.66
CA SER A 92 -4.58 -31.14 -28.78
C SER A 92 -3.38 -31.69 -29.54
N TYR A 93 -3.65 -32.67 -30.43
CA TYR A 93 -2.61 -33.24 -31.29
C TYR A 93 -1.94 -32.21 -32.22
N ASN A 94 -2.70 -31.18 -32.63
CA ASN A 94 -2.21 -30.03 -33.43
C ASN A 94 -1.46 -28.98 -32.62
N LYS A 95 -1.10 -29.27 -31.38
CA LYS A 95 -0.46 -28.35 -30.42
C LYS A 95 -1.30 -27.14 -30.05
N GLU A 96 -2.56 -27.05 -30.43
CA GLU A 96 -3.49 -26.03 -29.93
C GLU A 96 -3.80 -26.24 -28.45
N ILE A 97 -3.79 -25.15 -27.69
CA ILE A 97 -4.19 -25.16 -26.29
C ILE A 97 -5.60 -24.59 -26.18
N ARG A 98 -6.49 -25.42 -25.63
CA ARG A 98 -7.89 -25.06 -25.44
C ARG A 98 -8.21 -24.98 -23.96
N ILE A 99 -9.05 -24.04 -23.59
CA ILE A 99 -9.58 -23.91 -22.23
C ILE A 99 -11.10 -24.13 -22.26
N SER A 100 -11.56 -24.97 -21.38
CA SER A 100 -12.97 -25.25 -21.10
C SER A 100 -13.24 -25.19 -19.60
N THR A 101 -14.49 -25.35 -19.22
CA THR A 101 -14.93 -25.33 -17.81
C THR A 101 -15.79 -26.54 -17.50
N ASP A 102 -16.13 -26.73 -16.24
CA ASP A 102 -17.10 -27.68 -15.73
C ASP A 102 -18.57 -27.36 -16.08
N ILE A 103 -18.80 -26.20 -16.75
CA ILE A 103 -20.13 -25.76 -17.17
C ILE A 103 -20.23 -25.84 -18.69
N GLU A 104 -21.10 -26.70 -19.21
CA GLU A 104 -21.29 -26.96 -20.67
C GLU A 104 -21.72 -25.72 -21.45
N GLU A 105 -22.41 -24.78 -20.80
CA GLU A 105 -22.85 -23.50 -21.41
C GLU A 105 -21.68 -22.56 -21.73
N HIS A 106 -20.52 -22.71 -21.08
CA HIS A 106 -19.33 -21.95 -21.38
C HIS A 106 -18.60 -22.53 -22.59
N LYS A 107 -18.59 -21.78 -23.68
CA LYS A 107 -17.89 -22.21 -24.92
C LYS A 107 -16.41 -22.39 -24.68
N GLU A 108 -15.87 -23.48 -25.20
CA GLU A 108 -14.44 -23.71 -25.28
C GLU A 108 -13.74 -22.58 -26.08
N LYS A 109 -12.58 -22.15 -25.64
CA LYS A 109 -11.76 -21.14 -26.32
C LYS A 109 -10.38 -21.70 -26.63
N VAL A 110 -9.91 -21.48 -27.85
CA VAL A 110 -8.48 -21.69 -28.19
C VAL A 110 -7.70 -20.50 -27.67
N LEU A 111 -6.65 -20.77 -26.89
CA LEU A 111 -5.76 -19.76 -26.35
C LEU A 111 -4.55 -19.54 -27.27
N LEU A 112 -4.13 -18.29 -27.42
CA LEU A 112 -2.84 -17.98 -28.04
C LEU A 112 -1.73 -18.64 -27.22
N SER A 113 -0.97 -19.52 -27.86
CA SER A 113 0.08 -20.31 -27.23
C SER A 113 1.42 -20.10 -27.93
N TYR A 114 2.50 -20.36 -27.21
CA TYR A 114 3.86 -20.21 -27.67
C TYR A 114 4.60 -21.53 -27.57
N PRO A 115 5.62 -21.78 -28.45
CA PRO A 115 6.49 -22.93 -28.33
C PRO A 115 7.23 -22.98 -26.98
N GLU A 116 7.39 -24.16 -26.41
CA GLU A 116 8.08 -24.34 -25.12
C GLU A 116 9.54 -23.83 -25.19
N GLY A 117 10.22 -23.97 -26.34
CA GLY A 117 11.60 -23.50 -26.55
C GLY A 117 11.74 -21.99 -26.61
N GLU A 118 10.65 -21.22 -26.68
CA GLU A 118 10.72 -19.74 -26.61
C GLU A 118 10.67 -19.23 -25.16
N TRP A 119 10.33 -20.10 -24.19
CA TRP A 119 10.34 -19.72 -22.79
C TRP A 119 11.78 -19.49 -22.31
N PRO A 120 12.08 -18.32 -21.73
CA PRO A 120 13.44 -18.02 -21.29
C PRO A 120 13.87 -18.91 -20.13
N ASP A 121 15.17 -19.16 -20.03
CA ASP A 121 15.77 -19.79 -18.88
C ASP A 121 15.52 -18.94 -17.63
N VAL A 122 15.17 -19.59 -16.54
CA VAL A 122 14.84 -18.94 -15.26
C VAL A 122 15.73 -19.44 -14.12
N PRO A 123 15.98 -18.60 -13.11
CA PRO A 123 16.79 -19.00 -11.95
C PRO A 123 16.15 -20.19 -11.22
N ASP A 124 16.96 -21.17 -10.90
CA ASP A 124 16.56 -22.30 -10.04
C ASP A 124 16.69 -21.88 -8.57
N ILE A 125 15.56 -21.54 -7.96
CA ILE A 125 15.49 -21.03 -6.58
C ILE A 125 15.97 -22.07 -5.55
N SER A 126 15.86 -23.37 -5.86
CA SER A 126 16.35 -24.42 -4.96
C SER A 126 17.86 -24.36 -4.70
N LYS A 127 18.62 -23.70 -5.57
CA LYS A 127 20.06 -23.47 -5.41
C LYS A 127 20.43 -22.26 -4.54
N ALA A 128 19.44 -21.47 -4.09
CA ALA A 128 19.68 -20.34 -3.22
C ALA A 128 20.11 -20.81 -1.82
N LYS A 129 21.14 -20.16 -1.25
CA LYS A 129 21.40 -20.27 0.18
C LYS A 129 20.35 -19.45 0.93
N SER A 130 19.24 -20.08 1.27
CA SER A 130 18.10 -19.42 1.88
C SER A 130 18.15 -19.49 3.40
N ASN A 131 17.82 -18.38 4.04
CA ASN A 131 17.61 -18.25 5.47
C ASN A 131 16.12 -18.00 5.73
N PRO A 132 15.57 -18.45 6.88
CA PRO A 132 14.22 -18.08 7.25
C PRO A 132 14.13 -16.56 7.46
N ILE A 133 13.01 -15.96 7.02
CA ILE A 133 12.70 -14.55 7.22
C ILE A 133 11.36 -14.41 7.93
N THR A 134 11.29 -13.53 8.93
CA THR A 134 10.05 -13.32 9.68
C THR A 134 9.05 -12.51 8.87
N LYS A 135 7.76 -12.71 9.18
CA LYS A 135 6.65 -11.95 8.57
C LYS A 135 6.78 -10.46 8.82
N GLU A 136 7.28 -10.07 10.00
CA GLU A 136 7.53 -8.68 10.39
C GLU A 136 8.66 -8.05 9.57
N ALA A 137 9.74 -8.79 9.32
CA ALA A 137 10.84 -8.32 8.46
C ALA A 137 10.37 -8.13 7.02
N LEU A 138 9.60 -9.07 6.46
CA LEU A 138 9.00 -8.92 5.14
C LEU A 138 8.05 -7.72 5.06
N LYS A 139 7.19 -7.52 6.06
CA LYS A 139 6.33 -6.33 6.15
C LYS A 139 7.15 -5.04 6.22
N SER A 140 8.25 -5.03 6.95
CA SER A 140 9.17 -3.88 7.02
C SER A 140 9.79 -3.57 5.66
N ILE A 141 10.27 -4.59 4.94
CA ILE A 141 10.79 -4.45 3.57
C ILE A 141 9.70 -3.88 2.64
N GLN A 142 8.49 -4.43 2.70
CA GLN A 142 7.37 -4.00 1.86
C GLN A 142 6.92 -2.57 2.15
N SER A 143 6.94 -2.17 3.42
CA SER A 143 6.45 -0.87 3.87
C SER A 143 7.23 0.32 3.31
N ILE A 144 8.52 0.15 3.03
CA ILE A 144 9.37 1.23 2.50
C ILE A 144 9.48 1.28 0.99
N ILE A 145 8.96 0.29 0.26
CA ILE A 145 8.96 0.28 -1.22
C ILE A 145 8.42 1.61 -1.80
N PRO A 146 7.32 2.20 -1.26
CA PRO A 146 6.84 3.49 -1.75
C PRO A 146 7.80 4.67 -1.53
N SER A 147 8.87 4.49 -0.75
CA SER A 147 9.90 5.52 -0.54
C SER A 147 10.99 5.49 -1.60
N ALA A 148 11.08 4.43 -2.41
CA ALA A 148 11.99 4.35 -3.54
C ALA A 148 11.55 5.27 -4.70
N LEU A 149 12.50 5.63 -5.55
CA LEU A 149 12.25 6.41 -6.75
C LEU A 149 11.45 5.57 -7.76
N LYS A 150 10.33 6.09 -8.25
CA LYS A 150 9.51 5.38 -9.25
C LYS A 150 10.05 5.54 -10.65
N GLU A 151 10.40 6.76 -11.03
CA GLU A 151 10.88 7.14 -12.36
C GLU A 151 12.00 8.18 -12.23
N GLY A 152 12.95 8.16 -13.14
CA GLY A 152 14.06 9.11 -13.17
C GLY A 152 15.39 8.46 -13.55
N PRO A 153 16.46 9.25 -13.69
CA PRO A 153 17.75 8.79 -14.21
C PRO A 153 18.63 8.06 -13.18
N ARG A 154 18.27 8.11 -11.87
CA ARG A 154 19.09 7.53 -10.80
C ARG A 154 18.64 6.09 -10.51
N GLU A 155 19.18 5.12 -11.24
CA GLU A 155 18.78 3.71 -11.16
C GLU A 155 18.94 3.13 -9.74
N ALA A 156 20.03 3.48 -9.04
CA ALA A 156 20.24 3.01 -7.66
C ALA A 156 19.09 3.38 -6.72
N LEU A 157 18.47 4.54 -6.88
CA LEU A 157 17.33 4.97 -6.03
C LEU A 157 16.00 4.28 -6.37
N LYS A 158 15.92 3.61 -7.52
CA LYS A 158 14.78 2.73 -7.85
C LYS A 158 14.84 1.39 -7.11
N CYS A 159 15.93 1.17 -6.37
CA CYS A 159 16.17 -0.04 -5.60
C CYS A 159 16.00 0.19 -4.11
N LEU A 160 15.73 -0.88 -3.39
CA LEU A 160 15.90 -1.00 -1.95
C LEU A 160 17.33 -1.42 -1.68
N LEU A 161 17.99 -0.78 -0.73
CA LEU A 161 19.25 -1.25 -0.18
C LEU A 161 18.95 -2.21 0.98
N LEU A 162 19.18 -3.50 0.79
CA LEU A 162 19.10 -4.48 1.85
C LEU A 162 20.48 -4.67 2.47
N GLU A 163 20.54 -4.53 3.79
CA GLU A 163 21.69 -4.84 4.64
C GLU A 163 21.25 -5.92 5.64
N ASN A 164 22.17 -6.57 6.33
CA ASN A 164 21.84 -7.65 7.26
C ASN A 164 20.73 -7.28 8.25
N LYS A 165 20.82 -6.10 8.86
CA LYS A 165 19.92 -5.64 9.94
C LYS A 165 19.03 -4.46 9.54
N SER A 166 19.01 -4.08 8.30
CA SER A 166 18.17 -2.95 7.86
C SER A 166 17.85 -2.99 6.37
N VAL A 167 16.79 -2.31 6.03
CA VAL A 167 16.43 -2.01 4.66
C VAL A 167 16.23 -0.50 4.50
N VAL A 168 16.75 0.06 3.40
CA VAL A 168 16.73 1.50 3.12
C VAL A 168 16.14 1.75 1.74
N ALA A 169 15.34 2.82 1.63
CA ALA A 169 14.83 3.31 0.35
C ALA A 169 14.83 4.83 0.33
N SER A 170 15.10 5.42 -0.83
CA SER A 170 15.07 6.87 -1.03
C SER A 170 14.65 7.24 -2.44
N ASN A 171 14.00 8.39 -2.59
CA ASN A 171 13.71 8.98 -3.90
C ASN A 171 14.44 10.33 -4.11
N GLY A 172 15.36 10.68 -3.21
CA GLY A 172 16.09 11.95 -3.23
C GLY A 172 15.41 13.09 -2.46
N VAL A 173 14.14 12.98 -2.12
CA VAL A 173 13.37 13.95 -1.30
C VAL A 173 13.05 13.40 0.07
N GLN A 174 12.89 12.09 0.15
CA GLN A 174 12.68 11.32 1.37
C GLN A 174 13.63 10.12 1.42
N LEU A 175 13.94 9.67 2.61
CA LEU A 175 14.72 8.49 2.92
C LEU A 175 14.00 7.73 4.04
N ALA A 176 13.77 6.43 3.87
CA ALA A 176 13.22 5.59 4.94
C ALA A 176 14.19 4.44 5.23
N LYS A 177 14.43 4.16 6.50
CA LYS A 177 15.19 3.00 7.01
C LYS A 177 14.33 2.24 7.99
N MET A 178 14.18 0.94 7.75
CA MET A 178 13.57 0.02 8.71
C MET A 178 14.61 -0.94 9.24
N THR A 179 14.72 -1.03 10.54
CA THR A 179 15.59 -1.98 11.22
C THR A 179 14.85 -3.30 11.36
N CYS A 180 15.34 -4.32 10.68
CA CYS A 180 14.82 -5.69 10.70
C CYS A 180 15.89 -6.66 10.27
N ASP A 181 15.79 -7.91 10.70
CA ASP A 181 16.65 -8.97 10.20
C ASP A 181 16.22 -9.36 8.80
N THR A 182 17.01 -8.98 7.80
CA THR A 182 16.68 -9.21 6.39
C THR A 182 16.95 -10.65 5.95
N GLY A 183 17.60 -11.46 6.76
CA GLY A 183 17.97 -12.84 6.41
C GLY A 183 19.12 -12.94 5.39
N ILE A 184 19.70 -11.81 4.95
CA ILE A 184 20.85 -11.80 4.02
C ILE A 184 22.10 -11.24 4.69
N ASN A 185 23.25 -11.86 4.40
CA ASN A 185 24.50 -11.49 5.02
C ASN A 185 25.36 -10.52 4.20
N GLU A 186 25.01 -10.30 2.94
CA GLU A 186 25.68 -9.36 2.04
C GLU A 186 24.75 -8.20 1.68
N GLN A 187 25.33 -7.06 1.36
CA GLN A 187 24.58 -5.92 0.88
C GLN A 187 24.01 -6.19 -0.52
N ALA A 188 22.73 -5.91 -0.73
CA ALA A 188 22.05 -6.15 -1.99
C ALA A 188 21.15 -4.98 -2.40
N LEU A 189 21.21 -4.60 -3.67
CA LEU A 189 20.29 -3.63 -4.26
C LEU A 189 19.18 -4.35 -5.01
N VAL A 190 17.99 -4.28 -4.45
CA VAL A 190 16.81 -4.98 -4.96
C VAL A 190 15.87 -3.98 -5.63
N PRO A 191 15.54 -4.13 -6.91
CA PRO A 191 14.57 -3.27 -7.57
C PRO A 191 13.23 -3.24 -6.84
N ALA A 192 12.70 -2.03 -6.61
CA ALA A 192 11.43 -1.80 -5.92
C ALA A 192 10.25 -2.13 -6.85
N SER A 193 9.96 -3.41 -7.02
CA SER A 193 8.94 -3.88 -7.95
C SER A 193 7.52 -3.85 -7.34
N LYS A 194 6.51 -3.89 -8.22
CA LYS A 194 5.10 -3.99 -7.81
C LYS A 194 4.79 -5.30 -7.09
N PHE A 195 5.51 -6.37 -7.46
CA PHE A 195 5.31 -7.67 -6.83
C PHE A 195 5.92 -7.72 -5.43
N MET A 196 7.11 -7.14 -5.25
CA MET A 196 7.74 -7.01 -3.92
C MET A 196 6.83 -6.32 -2.89
N ALA A 197 5.98 -5.38 -3.34
CA ALA A 197 4.98 -4.73 -2.48
C ALA A 197 3.78 -5.63 -2.12
N SER A 198 3.73 -6.86 -2.63
CA SER A 198 2.64 -7.82 -2.37
C SER A 198 2.82 -8.52 -1.04
N SER A 199 1.72 -8.73 -0.31
CA SER A 199 1.73 -9.39 1.01
C SER A 199 1.84 -10.93 0.96
N ILE A 200 1.97 -11.54 -0.23
CA ILE A 200 1.94 -13.00 -0.42
C ILE A 200 2.94 -13.73 0.48
N PHE A 201 4.18 -13.21 0.56
CA PHE A 201 5.22 -13.82 1.39
C PHE A 201 5.13 -13.46 2.87
N SER A 202 4.39 -12.41 3.25
CA SER A 202 4.25 -12.02 4.65
C SER A 202 3.09 -12.71 5.38
N VAL A 203 2.36 -13.58 4.70
CA VAL A 203 1.25 -14.37 5.30
C VAL A 203 1.73 -15.71 5.83
N GLN A 204 2.64 -16.37 5.13
CA GLN A 204 3.20 -17.68 5.46
C GLN A 204 4.67 -17.58 5.88
N ASP A 205 5.20 -18.68 6.44
CA ASP A 205 6.63 -18.77 6.71
C ASP A 205 7.40 -18.81 5.39
N SER A 206 8.38 -17.93 5.29
CA SER A 206 9.12 -17.72 4.05
C SER A 206 10.63 -17.81 4.30
N SER A 207 11.35 -18.09 3.23
CA SER A 207 12.80 -18.07 3.19
C SER A 207 13.28 -17.05 2.18
N ILE A 208 14.41 -16.42 2.48
CA ILE A 208 15.06 -15.43 1.61
C ILE A 208 16.51 -15.80 1.39
N GLY A 209 17.04 -15.55 0.20
CA GLY A 209 18.44 -15.83 -0.08
C GLY A 209 18.91 -15.16 -1.37
N ILE A 210 20.21 -15.29 -1.64
CA ILE A 210 20.84 -14.81 -2.87
C ILE A 210 21.36 -16.01 -3.64
N LEU A 211 21.08 -16.03 -4.94
CA LEU A 211 21.59 -17.04 -5.87
C LEU A 211 22.28 -16.37 -7.06
N LYS A 212 23.16 -17.12 -7.73
CA LYS A 212 23.79 -16.71 -8.98
C LYS A 212 23.18 -17.50 -10.15
N PHE A 213 22.84 -16.78 -11.20
CA PHE A 213 22.32 -17.36 -12.44
C PHE A 213 22.78 -16.51 -13.63
N ASN A 214 23.38 -17.13 -14.64
CA ASN A 214 23.89 -16.46 -15.85
C ASN A 214 24.68 -15.17 -15.54
N ASP A 215 25.73 -15.29 -14.70
CA ASP A 215 26.63 -14.20 -14.25
C ASP A 215 25.96 -13.06 -13.47
N HIS A 216 24.68 -13.19 -13.13
CA HIS A 216 23.95 -12.21 -12.34
C HIS A 216 23.57 -12.77 -10.97
N LYS A 217 23.46 -11.87 -10.00
CA LYS A 217 22.90 -12.18 -8.69
C LYS A 217 21.40 -11.91 -8.70
N TYR A 218 20.65 -12.77 -8.02
CA TYR A 218 19.21 -12.64 -7.83
C TYR A 218 18.90 -12.76 -6.34
N LEU A 219 17.99 -11.91 -5.85
CA LEU A 219 17.33 -12.17 -4.58
C LEU A 219 16.23 -13.20 -4.83
N SER A 220 16.12 -14.20 -4.00
CA SER A 220 15.02 -15.16 -4.00
C SER A 220 14.22 -15.09 -2.72
N ILE A 221 12.91 -15.23 -2.82
CA ILE A 221 11.99 -15.39 -1.69
C ILE A 221 11.08 -16.55 -2.03
N SER A 222 10.93 -17.49 -1.12
CA SER A 222 10.06 -18.66 -1.31
C SER A 222 9.30 -19.00 -0.05
N ASN A 223 8.11 -19.56 -0.23
CA ASN A 223 7.31 -20.21 0.80
C ASN A 223 6.78 -21.56 0.24
N GLN A 224 5.82 -22.17 0.90
CA GLN A 224 5.27 -23.47 0.49
C GLN A 224 4.69 -23.44 -0.94
N ASP A 225 4.02 -22.36 -1.32
CA ASP A 225 3.25 -22.27 -2.57
C ASP A 225 3.90 -21.36 -3.62
N TRP A 226 4.71 -20.40 -3.20
CA TRP A 226 5.23 -19.33 -4.06
C TRP A 226 6.75 -19.29 -4.09
N GLU A 227 7.28 -19.06 -5.27
CA GLU A 227 8.69 -18.81 -5.51
C GLU A 227 8.85 -17.52 -6.33
N TYR A 228 9.67 -16.61 -5.84
CA TYR A 228 9.97 -15.34 -6.49
C TYR A 228 11.47 -15.13 -6.56
N SER A 229 11.97 -14.66 -7.70
CA SER A 229 13.32 -14.15 -7.79
C SER A 229 13.36 -12.84 -8.59
N VAL A 230 14.27 -11.94 -8.17
CA VAL A 230 14.48 -10.67 -8.83
C VAL A 230 15.98 -10.42 -8.99
N LYS A 231 16.37 -9.99 -10.21
CA LYS A 231 17.74 -9.65 -10.55
C LYS A 231 18.20 -8.45 -9.73
N LEU A 232 19.34 -8.58 -9.05
CA LEU A 232 19.94 -7.50 -8.29
C LEU A 232 20.57 -6.46 -9.20
N SER A 233 20.52 -5.20 -8.79
CA SER A 233 21.23 -4.12 -9.45
C SER A 233 22.72 -4.14 -9.07
N ASN A 234 23.58 -3.87 -10.06
CA ASN A 234 25.02 -3.72 -9.83
C ASN A 234 25.43 -2.27 -9.54
N GLU A 235 24.47 -1.35 -9.44
CA GLU A 235 24.71 0.04 -9.11
C GLU A 235 25.25 0.21 -7.68
N THR A 236 25.84 1.37 -7.40
CA THR A 236 26.26 1.73 -6.04
C THR A 236 25.21 2.63 -5.41
N TYR A 237 24.66 2.20 -4.25
CA TYR A 237 23.72 3.04 -3.52
C TYR A 237 24.42 4.25 -2.92
N PRO A 238 23.86 5.47 -3.01
CA PRO A 238 24.47 6.65 -2.40
C PRO A 238 24.62 6.51 -0.89
N ASP A 239 25.67 7.08 -0.33
CA ASP A 239 25.84 7.11 1.13
C ASP A 239 24.78 8.02 1.77
N TYR A 240 23.67 7.42 2.15
CA TYR A 240 22.51 8.09 2.73
C TYR A 240 22.78 8.68 4.11
N LYS A 241 23.84 8.25 4.80
CA LYS A 241 24.17 8.75 6.14
C LYS A 241 24.62 10.21 6.10
N GLN A 242 25.17 10.67 4.98
CA GLN A 242 25.63 12.05 4.81
C GLN A 242 24.50 13.09 4.80
N VAL A 243 23.28 12.68 4.45
CA VAL A 243 22.13 13.60 4.40
C VAL A 243 21.39 13.72 5.74
N LEU A 244 21.77 12.90 6.73
CA LEU A 244 21.15 12.91 8.05
C LEU A 244 21.83 13.99 8.94
N PRO A 245 21.05 14.80 9.69
CA PRO A 245 21.63 15.71 10.67
C PRO A 245 22.31 14.90 11.77
N LYS A 246 23.50 15.34 12.19
CA LYS A 246 24.25 14.71 13.29
C LYS A 246 23.54 14.89 14.63
N GLU A 247 22.94 16.06 14.81
CA GLU A 247 22.20 16.43 16.02
C GLU A 247 20.91 17.15 15.62
N THR A 248 19.90 17.05 16.45
CA THR A 248 18.62 17.75 16.29
C THR A 248 18.36 18.57 17.56
N SER A 249 17.96 19.83 17.40
CA SER A 249 17.73 20.76 18.50
C SER A 249 16.33 20.68 19.08
N HIS A 250 15.38 20.15 18.33
CA HIS A 250 13.98 20.10 18.71
C HIS A 250 13.39 18.73 18.40
N SER A 251 12.48 18.26 19.27
CA SER A 251 11.68 17.09 18.97
C SER A 251 10.29 17.20 19.58
N PHE A 252 9.31 16.54 18.95
CA PHE A 252 7.99 16.30 19.51
C PHE A 252 7.55 14.87 19.27
N GLU A 253 6.75 14.35 20.17
CA GLU A 253 6.16 13.03 20.04
C GLU A 253 4.63 13.13 20.03
N ILE A 254 4.00 12.52 19.02
CA ILE A 254 2.55 12.41 18.92
C ILE A 254 2.12 11.22 19.76
N LEU A 255 1.14 11.44 20.65
CA LEU A 255 0.63 10.37 21.49
C LEU A 255 -0.06 9.29 20.66
N ASN A 256 0.16 8.03 21.01
CA ASN A 256 -0.38 6.88 20.26
C ASN A 256 -1.91 6.94 20.09
N GLY A 257 -2.64 7.48 21.08
CA GLY A 257 -4.09 7.65 21.00
C GLY A 257 -4.56 8.65 19.93
N ASP A 258 -3.71 9.59 19.54
CA ASP A 258 -4.05 10.64 18.58
C ASP A 258 -3.62 10.31 17.14
N ILE A 259 -2.79 9.27 16.93
CA ILE A 259 -2.26 8.94 15.60
C ILE A 259 -3.38 8.63 14.60
N ALA A 260 -4.31 7.73 14.97
CA ALA A 260 -5.39 7.33 14.08
C ALA A 260 -6.32 8.51 13.74
N ARG A 261 -6.60 9.38 14.73
CA ARG A 261 -7.37 10.61 14.54
C ARG A 261 -6.64 11.55 13.58
N LEU A 262 -5.36 11.79 13.82
CA LEU A 262 -4.53 12.65 12.96
C LEU A 262 -4.51 12.15 11.51
N GLN A 263 -4.31 10.84 11.31
CA GLN A 263 -4.34 10.24 9.97
C GLN A 263 -5.70 10.44 9.28
N ALA A 264 -6.81 10.23 10.00
CA ALA A 264 -8.15 10.40 9.47
C ALA A 264 -8.45 11.86 9.08
N GLU A 265 -7.97 12.82 9.86
CA GLU A 265 -8.19 14.25 9.62
C GLU A 265 -7.24 14.84 8.58
N LEU A 266 -6.02 14.30 8.43
CA LEU A 266 -5.07 14.71 7.38
C LEU A 266 -5.53 14.28 5.98
N LEU A 267 -6.17 13.14 5.83
CA LEU A 267 -6.60 12.61 4.53
C LEU A 267 -7.51 13.58 3.74
N PRO A 268 -8.59 14.15 4.32
CA PRO A 268 -9.47 15.08 3.63
C PRO A 268 -8.92 16.51 3.54
N MET A 269 -7.81 16.84 4.24
CA MET A 269 -7.23 18.16 4.15
C MET A 269 -6.89 18.50 2.70
N LYS A 270 -7.46 19.58 2.20
CA LYS A 270 -7.19 20.07 0.86
C LYS A 270 -5.73 20.49 0.75
N ALA A 271 -5.04 19.86 -0.17
CA ALA A 271 -3.68 20.18 -0.55
C ALA A 271 -3.70 20.49 -2.05
N PHE A 272 -3.88 21.76 -2.39
CA PHE A 272 -4.17 22.22 -3.75
C PHE A 272 -2.93 22.35 -4.64
N ALA A 273 -1.74 22.47 -4.03
CA ALA A 273 -0.51 22.66 -4.78
C ALA A 273 0.17 21.33 -5.13
N GLU A 274 1.08 21.42 -6.08
CA GLU A 274 1.95 20.32 -6.50
C GLU A 274 2.67 19.63 -5.31
N HIS A 275 2.96 20.38 -4.26
CA HIS A 275 3.67 19.92 -3.07
C HIS A 275 2.77 19.48 -1.92
N LYS A 276 1.45 19.55 -2.04
CA LYS A 276 0.49 19.16 -0.98
C LYS A 276 0.90 19.69 0.40
N ALA A 277 1.17 21.00 0.48
CA ALA A 277 1.71 21.63 1.67
C ALA A 277 0.70 21.63 2.84
N ILE A 278 1.18 21.30 4.02
CA ILE A 278 0.54 21.57 5.30
C ILE A 278 1.55 22.30 6.19
N HIS A 279 1.06 23.04 7.16
CA HIS A 279 1.88 23.83 8.05
C HIS A 279 1.68 23.36 9.47
N LEU A 280 2.77 22.94 10.10
CA LEU A 280 2.82 22.51 11.49
C LEU A 280 3.24 23.70 12.35
N HIS A 281 2.38 24.14 13.27
CA HIS A 281 2.75 25.13 14.29
C HIS A 281 2.85 24.42 15.64
N ILE A 282 4.04 24.41 16.21
CA ILE A 282 4.39 23.70 17.44
C ILE A 282 4.64 24.72 18.52
N GLN A 283 3.87 24.67 19.61
CA GLN A 283 4.00 25.58 20.74
C GLN A 283 3.69 24.85 22.04
N GLY A 284 4.66 24.75 22.94
CA GLY A 284 4.52 23.97 24.16
C GLY A 284 4.11 22.52 23.86
N ASN A 285 3.08 22.03 24.51
CA ASN A 285 2.56 20.67 24.30
C ASN A 285 1.45 20.61 23.22
N SER A 286 1.48 21.53 22.28
CA SER A 286 0.41 21.70 21.29
C SER A 286 0.99 21.68 19.88
N LEU A 287 0.43 20.86 19.01
CA LEU A 287 0.66 20.82 17.58
C LEU A 287 -0.61 21.28 16.86
N ASN A 288 -0.53 22.41 16.17
CA ASN A 288 -1.61 22.90 15.31
C ASN A 288 -1.25 22.64 13.86
N VAL A 289 -2.12 21.94 13.14
CA VAL A 289 -1.91 21.60 11.72
C VAL A 289 -2.86 22.42 10.86
N PHE A 290 -2.30 23.25 10.00
CA PHE A 290 -3.02 24.08 9.05
C PHE A 290 -2.96 23.45 7.66
N SER A 291 -4.10 23.47 6.96
CA SER A 291 -4.12 23.15 5.54
C SER A 291 -3.56 24.30 4.71
N GLU A 292 -3.15 24.01 3.48
CA GLU A 292 -2.78 25.03 2.52
C GLU A 292 -3.92 26.05 2.34
N GLY A 293 -3.57 27.34 2.41
CA GLY A 293 -4.53 28.46 2.32
C GLY A 293 -5.07 28.96 3.65
N ILE A 294 -4.77 28.33 4.78
CA ILE A 294 -5.00 28.79 6.18
C ILE A 294 -6.42 29.34 6.45
N LYS A 295 -7.42 28.95 5.66
CA LYS A 295 -8.80 29.48 5.77
C LYS A 295 -9.69 28.67 6.73
N ALA A 296 -9.25 27.48 7.14
CA ALA A 296 -9.98 26.61 8.05
C ALA A 296 -9.35 26.65 9.45
N LYS A 297 -10.15 26.30 10.48
CA LYS A 297 -9.60 26.11 11.83
C LYS A 297 -8.48 25.08 11.79
N PRO A 298 -7.37 25.30 12.53
CA PRO A 298 -6.30 24.32 12.60
C PRO A 298 -6.79 23.05 13.28
N LEU A 299 -6.25 21.92 12.85
CA LEU A 299 -6.36 20.68 13.59
C LEU A 299 -5.46 20.77 14.82
N HIS A 300 -6.05 20.71 16.00
CA HIS A 300 -5.33 20.79 17.27
C HIS A 300 -5.07 19.40 17.85
N ILE A 301 -3.79 19.10 18.14
CA ILE A 301 -3.32 17.84 18.70
C ILE A 301 -2.38 18.12 19.86
N PHE A 302 -2.53 17.36 20.95
CA PHE A 302 -1.58 17.39 22.05
C PHE A 302 -0.37 16.51 21.71
N VAL A 303 0.83 17.05 21.98
CA VAL A 303 2.10 16.35 21.75
C VAL A 303 3.00 16.51 22.97
N VAL A 304 3.91 15.56 23.16
CA VAL A 304 5.03 15.73 24.08
C VAL A 304 6.14 16.43 23.32
N PHE A 305 6.45 17.66 23.72
CA PHE A 305 7.48 18.47 23.08
C PHE A 305 8.71 18.60 23.96
N GLU A 306 9.86 18.24 23.41
CA GLU A 306 11.17 18.35 24.04
C GLU A 306 11.99 19.41 23.29
N CYS A 307 12.38 20.45 23.98
CA CYS A 307 13.16 21.56 23.43
C CYS A 307 14.29 21.97 24.37
N GLY A 308 15.43 22.28 23.81
CA GLY A 308 16.55 22.88 24.53
C GLY A 308 16.49 24.40 24.53
N GLY A 309 15.52 25.05 25.22
CA GLY A 309 15.48 26.51 25.34
C GLY A 309 14.10 27.15 25.53
N SER A 310 14.07 28.46 25.79
CA SER A 310 12.85 29.27 25.92
C SER A 310 12.19 29.51 24.56
N TYR A 311 10.90 29.18 24.41
CA TYR A 311 10.29 28.86 23.14
C TYR A 311 9.17 29.84 22.70
N LYS A 312 9.36 30.50 21.56
CA LYS A 312 8.28 31.07 20.71
C LYS A 312 7.93 30.04 19.66
N GLY A 313 6.66 29.74 19.40
CA GLY A 313 6.22 28.67 18.52
C GLY A 313 7.04 28.49 17.23
N ILE A 314 7.27 27.22 16.81
CA ILE A 314 7.90 26.88 15.52
C ILE A 314 6.85 26.58 14.49
N VAL A 315 7.06 27.06 13.28
CA VAL A 315 6.32 26.67 12.10
C VAL A 315 7.22 25.81 11.22
N LYS A 316 6.69 24.69 10.71
CA LYS A 316 7.31 23.86 9.68
C LYS A 316 6.30 23.56 8.59
N SER A 317 6.66 23.90 7.37
CA SER A 317 5.88 23.55 6.19
C SER A 317 6.37 22.22 5.64
N ILE A 318 5.47 21.25 5.45
CA ILE A 318 5.81 19.91 4.99
C ILE A 318 4.80 19.40 3.95
N ASN A 319 5.20 18.40 3.19
CA ASN A 319 4.27 17.68 2.35
C ASN A 319 3.39 16.75 3.22
N ARG A 320 2.07 16.89 3.12
CA ARG A 320 1.08 16.09 3.87
C ARG A 320 1.31 14.58 3.74
N ASP A 321 1.61 14.11 2.53
CA ASP A 321 1.79 12.70 2.27
C ASP A 321 3.06 12.13 2.93
N MET A 322 4.06 12.99 3.24
CA MET A 322 5.24 12.59 4.02
C MET A 322 4.88 12.35 5.48
N LEU A 323 4.09 13.25 6.08
CA LEU A 323 3.59 13.05 7.45
C LEU A 323 2.74 11.77 7.54
N LEU A 324 1.76 11.61 6.64
CA LEU A 324 0.93 10.41 6.59
C LEU A 324 1.77 9.14 6.43
N ARG A 325 2.80 9.17 5.60
CA ARG A 325 3.69 8.02 5.41
C ARG A 325 4.48 7.69 6.67
N ALA A 326 5.05 8.71 7.33
CA ALA A 326 5.77 8.52 8.59
C ALA A 326 4.88 7.87 9.65
N LEU A 327 3.64 8.36 9.81
CA LEU A 327 2.66 7.79 10.74
C LEU A 327 2.25 6.35 10.35
N ASN A 328 2.09 6.05 9.04
CA ASN A 328 1.79 4.70 8.55
C ASN A 328 2.95 3.71 8.77
N LEU A 329 4.20 4.20 8.82
CA LEU A 329 5.38 3.41 9.18
C LEU A 329 5.52 3.21 10.69
N GLY A 330 4.64 3.80 11.50
CA GLY A 330 4.66 3.71 12.96
C GLY A 330 5.64 4.69 13.60
N PHE A 331 6.00 5.77 12.92
CA PHE A 331 6.86 6.81 13.46
C PHE A 331 6.03 7.93 14.09
N ASN A 332 6.20 8.14 15.38
CA ASN A 332 5.46 9.14 16.15
C ASN A 332 6.36 10.21 16.80
N LYS A 333 7.69 10.02 16.82
CA LYS A 333 8.66 11.03 17.28
C LYS A 333 9.27 11.73 16.08
N PHE A 334 9.17 13.06 16.06
CA PHE A 334 9.66 13.94 15.00
C PHE A 334 10.75 14.85 15.58
N SER A 335 11.94 14.79 14.99
CA SER A 335 13.11 15.59 15.40
C SER A 335 13.59 16.45 14.25
N PHE A 336 14.00 17.69 14.52
CA PHE A 336 14.39 18.65 13.50
C PHE A 336 15.27 19.75 14.05
N ASN A 337 15.89 20.51 13.14
CA ASN A 337 16.58 21.77 13.44
C ASN A 337 15.83 22.94 12.85
N GLU A 338 16.20 24.16 13.22
CA GLU A 338 15.75 25.36 12.55
C GLU A 338 16.19 25.39 11.08
N GLY A 339 15.51 26.19 10.26
CA GLY A 339 15.80 26.32 8.83
C GLY A 339 15.35 25.09 8.01
N ASN A 340 16.05 24.81 6.92
CA ASN A 340 15.68 23.81 5.91
C ASN A 340 16.36 22.44 6.11
N SER A 341 16.77 22.09 7.33
CA SER A 341 17.32 20.76 7.59
C SER A 341 16.24 19.68 7.52
N PRO A 342 16.61 18.41 7.21
CA PRO A 342 15.66 17.31 7.18
C PRO A 342 14.93 17.12 8.51
N ILE A 343 13.66 16.78 8.43
CA ILE A 343 12.87 16.31 9.57
C ILE A 343 13.04 14.80 9.67
N ILE A 344 13.35 14.30 10.85
CA ILE A 344 13.51 12.88 11.15
C ILE A 344 12.29 12.41 11.92
N ALA A 345 11.49 11.55 11.31
CA ALA A 345 10.44 10.81 11.99
C ALA A 345 10.98 9.44 12.39
N SER A 346 10.83 9.04 13.65
CA SER A 346 11.42 7.81 14.19
C SER A 346 10.51 7.12 15.19
N ASN A 347 10.88 5.90 15.56
CA ASN A 347 10.34 5.13 16.67
C ASN A 347 11.49 4.60 17.56
N LYS A 348 11.11 3.82 18.56
CA LYS A 348 12.08 3.25 19.54
C LYS A 348 13.04 2.21 18.96
N ASN A 349 12.81 1.72 17.72
CA ASN A 349 13.54 0.59 17.15
C ASN A 349 14.64 1.01 16.16
N ASP A 350 15.20 2.20 16.26
CA ASP A 350 16.23 2.73 15.34
C ASP A 350 15.80 2.74 13.85
N SER A 351 14.50 2.67 13.63
CA SER A 351 13.89 2.87 12.32
C SER A 351 13.48 4.33 12.18
N PHE A 352 13.65 4.89 10.99
CA PHE A 352 13.33 6.30 10.78
C PHE A 352 12.97 6.60 9.33
N MET A 353 12.33 7.74 9.15
CA MET A 353 12.11 8.38 7.86
C MET A 353 12.61 9.81 7.94
N ALA A 354 13.54 10.18 7.05
CA ALA A 354 13.99 11.55 6.85
C ALA A 354 13.30 12.15 5.63
N PHE A 355 12.83 13.39 5.73
CA PHE A 355 12.26 14.11 4.59
C PHE A 355 12.51 15.60 4.70
N MET A 356 12.63 16.27 3.55
CA MET A 356 12.90 17.70 3.50
C MET A 356 11.63 18.48 3.80
N PRO A 357 11.70 19.53 4.66
CA PRO A 357 10.62 20.50 4.79
C PRO A 357 10.46 21.28 3.47
N LEU A 358 9.30 21.87 3.28
CA LEU A 358 9.04 22.82 2.21
C LEU A 358 9.58 24.19 2.63
N LYS A 359 9.96 25.01 1.64
CA LYS A 359 10.42 26.38 1.91
C LYS A 359 9.28 27.22 2.49
N GLU A 360 9.52 27.82 3.63
CA GLU A 360 8.57 28.68 4.31
C GLU A 360 8.47 30.04 3.59
N ASN A 361 7.23 30.53 3.43
CA ASN A 361 6.95 31.84 2.89
C ASN A 361 6.57 32.77 4.04
N SER A 362 7.13 34.00 4.05
CA SER A 362 6.87 35.03 5.08
C SER A 362 5.38 35.44 5.19
N GLU A 363 4.63 35.33 4.09
CA GLU A 363 3.19 35.55 4.06
C GLU A 363 2.43 34.46 4.81
N THR A 364 2.80 33.21 4.58
CA THR A 364 2.24 32.04 5.29
C THR A 364 2.47 32.12 6.79
N LEU A 365 3.67 32.54 7.23
CA LEU A 365 3.98 32.71 8.65
C LEU A 365 3.08 33.76 9.31
N LYS A 366 2.88 34.92 8.67
CA LYS A 366 1.97 35.97 9.15
C LYS A 366 0.53 35.49 9.28
N LEU A 367 0.05 34.72 8.30
CA LEU A 367 -1.32 34.18 8.32
C LEU A 367 -1.51 33.17 9.47
N ILE A 368 -0.52 32.34 9.76
CA ILE A 368 -0.55 31.39 10.89
C ILE A 368 -0.57 32.14 12.21
N GLU A 369 0.29 33.16 12.39
CA GLU A 369 0.31 33.98 13.58
C GLU A 369 -1.02 34.72 13.82
N GLN A 370 -1.65 35.22 12.76
CA GLN A 370 -2.99 35.84 12.83
C GLN A 370 -4.07 34.83 13.23
N ALA A 371 -4.06 33.64 12.64
CA ALA A 371 -5.01 32.57 12.96
C ALA A 371 -4.87 32.12 14.43
N MET A 372 -3.64 31.97 14.92
CA MET A 372 -3.38 31.62 16.32
C MET A 372 -3.82 32.69 17.30
N SER A 373 -3.67 33.96 16.94
CA SER A 373 -4.09 35.10 17.78
C SER A 373 -5.63 35.18 17.91
N GLN A 374 -6.36 34.78 16.87
CA GLN A 374 -7.83 34.74 16.88
C GLN A 374 -8.38 33.57 17.71
N ASP A 375 -7.73 32.39 17.67
CA ASP A 375 -8.15 31.23 18.48
C ASP A 375 -7.88 31.41 19.97
N SER A 376 -6.86 32.18 20.37
CA SER A 376 -6.55 32.48 21.78
C SER A 376 -7.66 33.28 22.47
N ASN A 377 -8.43 34.05 21.72
CA ASN A 377 -9.56 34.83 22.22
C ASN A 377 -10.88 34.03 22.36
N ASN A 378 -10.96 32.82 21.79
CA ASN A 378 -12.16 32.00 21.74
C ASN A 378 -12.10 30.70 22.56
N GLN A 379 -11.04 30.43 23.31
CA GLN A 379 -11.00 29.24 24.17
C GLN A 379 -11.85 29.42 25.42
N PRO A 380 -12.81 28.55 25.72
CA PRO A 380 -13.45 28.49 27.03
C PRO A 380 -12.38 28.14 28.07
N LYS A 381 -12.27 28.95 29.12
CA LYS A 381 -11.35 28.73 30.25
C LYS A 381 -11.59 27.31 30.79
N THR A 382 -10.68 26.40 30.51
CA THR A 382 -10.70 25.05 31.06
C THR A 382 -10.45 25.14 32.57
N GLN A 383 -11.46 24.82 33.35
CA GLN A 383 -11.34 24.69 34.78
C GLN A 383 -10.36 23.56 35.10
N THR A 384 -9.31 23.90 35.81
CA THR A 384 -8.31 22.97 36.34
C THR A 384 -8.97 22.03 37.33
N ILE A 385 -9.24 20.81 36.95
CA ILE A 385 -9.65 19.75 37.86
C ILE A 385 -8.38 19.28 38.59
N LYS A 386 -8.24 19.68 39.86
CA LYS A 386 -7.23 19.13 40.77
C LYS A 386 -7.53 17.66 41.03
N PRO A 387 -6.52 16.78 41.10
CA PRO A 387 -6.71 15.39 41.49
C PRO A 387 -7.17 15.33 42.96
N LYS A 388 -8.27 14.62 43.20
CA LYS A 388 -8.74 14.29 44.54
C LYS A 388 -7.97 13.07 45.03
N GLU A 389 -7.32 13.22 46.18
CA GLU A 389 -6.61 12.15 46.89
C GLU A 389 -7.53 10.97 47.24
N GLU A 390 -6.96 9.78 47.11
CA GLU A 390 -7.49 8.52 47.58
C GLU A 390 -7.64 8.53 49.11
N SER A 391 -8.81 8.19 49.63
CA SER A 391 -8.94 7.74 50.99
C SER A 391 -9.45 6.31 51.03
N LYS A 392 -8.70 5.52 51.80
CA LYS A 392 -8.77 4.09 52.01
C LYS A 392 -10.00 3.66 52.82
N MET A 393 -10.43 2.44 52.51
CA MET A 393 -10.91 1.34 53.41
C MET A 393 -12.23 1.48 54.16
N ASN A 394 -13.12 0.53 53.97
CA ASN A 394 -13.28 -0.59 54.93
C ASN A 394 -14.18 -1.69 54.36
N GLU A 395 -13.69 -2.92 54.54
CA GLU A 395 -14.45 -4.17 54.41
C GLU A 395 -15.40 -4.32 55.58
N GLN A 396 -16.60 -4.87 55.31
CA GLN A 396 -17.24 -5.89 56.20
C GLN A 396 -18.52 -6.46 55.53
N SER A 397 -18.41 -7.66 55.08
CA SER A 397 -19.03 -8.96 55.41
C SER A 397 -20.58 -9.08 55.50
N VAL A 398 -21.08 -10.02 54.66
CA VAL A 398 -21.99 -11.16 54.93
C VAL A 398 -23.48 -10.89 55.20
N SER A 399 -24.37 -11.37 54.35
CA SER A 399 -25.17 -12.61 54.46
C SER A 399 -26.37 -12.66 53.50
N GLN A 400 -26.56 -13.84 53.03
CA GLN A 400 -27.63 -14.54 52.34
C GLN A 400 -29.07 -14.11 52.71
N GLU A 401 -30.00 -14.13 51.74
CA GLU A 401 -31.10 -15.12 51.63
C GLU A 401 -32.08 -14.77 50.49
N LYS A 402 -32.47 -15.79 49.75
CA LYS A 402 -33.65 -15.85 48.87
C LYS A 402 -34.92 -16.13 49.74
N PRO A 403 -36.20 -16.04 49.31
CA PRO A 403 -36.72 -16.45 47.99
C PRO A 403 -37.92 -15.64 47.43
N ALA A 404 -38.38 -16.10 46.27
CA ALA A 404 -39.49 -15.73 45.40
C ALA A 404 -40.84 -15.36 46.00
N THR A 405 -41.57 -14.46 45.34
CA THR A 405 -43.02 -14.58 45.09
C THR A 405 -43.44 -13.80 43.83
N ASN A 406 -44.28 -14.50 43.04
CA ASN A 406 -44.98 -13.99 41.86
C ASN A 406 -45.99 -12.88 42.26
N TYR A 407 -46.03 -11.82 41.49
CA TYR A 407 -47.25 -11.02 41.31
C TYR A 407 -47.31 -10.42 39.93
N THR A 408 -48.33 -10.75 39.18
CA THR A 408 -48.84 -10.05 38.02
C THR A 408 -49.65 -8.83 38.46
N PRO A 409 -49.48 -7.66 37.86
CA PRO A 409 -50.58 -6.74 37.73
C PRO A 409 -50.79 -6.19 36.31
N THR A 410 -52.03 -6.10 36.05
CA THR A 410 -52.81 -5.52 34.96
C THR A 410 -52.37 -4.11 34.54
N PHE A 411 -52.40 -3.89 33.26
CA PHE A 411 -52.17 -2.63 32.55
C PHE A 411 -53.16 -1.53 32.91
N GLN A 412 -52.64 -0.35 33.19
CA GLN A 412 -53.25 0.94 32.83
C GLN A 412 -52.16 1.87 32.39
N GLY A 413 -52.39 2.54 31.23
CA GLY A 413 -51.40 3.29 30.47
C GLY A 413 -50.89 4.55 31.17
N SER A 414 -49.65 4.84 30.96
CA SER A 414 -49.03 6.16 31.07
C SER A 414 -47.78 6.19 30.21
N ASP A 415 -47.55 7.30 29.54
CA ASP A 415 -46.50 7.67 28.59
C ASP A 415 -45.14 7.05 28.93
N ILE A 416 -44.73 6.03 28.14
CA ILE A 416 -43.41 5.44 28.21
C ILE A 416 -42.53 6.29 27.30
N LYS A 417 -41.63 7.07 27.91
CA LYS A 417 -40.47 7.61 27.17
C LYS A 417 -39.69 6.45 26.53
N PRO A 418 -39.33 6.51 25.24
CA PRO A 418 -38.60 5.43 24.60
C PRO A 418 -37.28 5.17 25.32
N ASP A 419 -36.92 3.90 25.43
CA ASP A 419 -35.67 3.44 26.03
C ASP A 419 -34.50 4.11 25.33
N PRO A 420 -33.56 4.75 26.04
CA PRO A 420 -32.36 5.35 25.44
C PRO A 420 -31.58 4.39 24.55
N MET A 421 -31.69 3.09 24.79
CA MET A 421 -31.05 2.05 23.97
C MET A 421 -31.76 1.86 22.62
N GLU A 422 -33.09 1.92 22.58
CA GLU A 422 -33.87 1.87 21.33
C GLU A 422 -33.62 3.12 20.47
N GLU A 423 -33.53 4.29 21.07
CA GLU A 423 -33.21 5.53 20.37
C GLU A 423 -31.79 5.47 19.77
N PHE A 424 -30.85 4.88 20.50
CA PHE A 424 -29.47 4.67 20.02
C PHE A 424 -29.39 3.68 18.84
N ILE A 425 -30.12 2.55 18.94
CA ILE A 425 -30.21 1.55 17.85
C ILE A 425 -30.84 2.17 16.59
N ASN A 426 -31.89 2.99 16.74
CA ASN A 426 -32.52 3.68 15.62
C ASN A 426 -31.60 4.72 14.97
N LYS A 427 -30.81 5.45 15.75
CA LYS A 427 -29.79 6.36 15.24
C LYS A 427 -28.70 5.61 14.46
N ILE A 428 -28.22 4.47 14.95
CA ILE A 428 -27.25 3.63 14.25
C ILE A 428 -27.84 3.11 12.93
N SER A 429 -29.08 2.64 12.92
CA SER A 429 -29.73 2.15 11.68
C SER A 429 -29.87 3.27 10.64
N THR A 430 -30.21 4.47 11.05
CA THR A 430 -30.32 5.65 10.16
C THR A 430 -28.94 6.05 9.59
N VAL A 431 -27.90 6.04 10.41
CA VAL A 431 -26.51 6.28 9.94
C VAL A 431 -26.07 5.22 8.92
N ARG A 432 -26.42 3.96 9.17
CA ARG A 432 -26.11 2.84 8.26
C ARG A 432 -26.80 2.98 6.90
N THR A 433 -28.05 3.44 6.87
CA THR A 433 -28.81 3.68 5.64
C THR A 433 -28.20 4.84 4.85
N LYS A 434 -27.93 5.97 5.50
CA LYS A 434 -27.27 7.12 4.88
C LYS A 434 -25.87 6.80 4.35
N ALA A 435 -25.10 5.97 5.05
CA ALA A 435 -23.79 5.52 4.55
C ALA A 435 -23.90 4.69 3.27
N ARG A 436 -24.93 3.84 3.12
CA ARG A 436 -25.19 3.10 1.89
C ARG A 436 -25.55 4.03 0.73
N GLU A 437 -26.45 4.99 0.95
CA GLU A 437 -26.81 6.00 -0.06
C GLU A 437 -25.59 6.79 -0.57
N ILE A 438 -24.68 7.18 0.33
CA ILE A 438 -23.44 7.88 -0.05
C ILE A 438 -22.54 6.98 -0.89
N ILE A 439 -22.43 5.69 -0.55
CA ILE A 439 -21.66 4.72 -1.34
C ILE A 439 -22.21 4.60 -2.75
N ASP A 440 -23.53 4.48 -2.90
CA ASP A 440 -24.19 4.34 -4.21
C ASP A 440 -24.00 5.59 -5.06
N ILE A 441 -24.15 6.78 -4.49
CA ILE A 441 -23.86 8.06 -5.17
C ILE A 441 -22.41 8.13 -5.60
N THR A 442 -21.47 7.70 -4.75
CA THR A 442 -20.02 7.70 -5.05
C THR A 442 -19.69 6.77 -6.22
N ILE A 443 -20.34 5.60 -6.28
CA ILE A 443 -20.19 4.66 -7.40
C ILE A 443 -20.70 5.28 -8.69
N ASP A 444 -21.87 5.93 -8.66
CA ASP A 444 -22.45 6.56 -9.84
C ASP A 444 -21.58 7.71 -10.38
N VAL A 445 -21.11 8.60 -9.51
CA VAL A 445 -20.18 9.68 -9.88
C VAL A 445 -18.88 9.13 -10.46
N SER A 446 -18.35 8.04 -9.91
CA SER A 446 -17.16 7.38 -10.44
C SER A 446 -17.37 6.81 -11.84
N ASN A 447 -18.55 6.25 -12.11
CA ASN A 447 -18.92 5.73 -13.43
C ASN A 447 -19.09 6.88 -14.46
N GLN A 448 -19.71 7.99 -14.05
CA GLN A 448 -19.83 9.18 -14.89
C GLN A 448 -18.47 9.76 -15.26
N LEU A 449 -17.55 9.89 -14.30
CA LEU A 449 -16.17 10.33 -14.54
C LEU A 449 -15.42 9.43 -15.53
N ARG A 450 -15.55 8.10 -15.38
CA ARG A 450 -14.96 7.14 -16.33
C ARG A 450 -15.51 7.31 -17.75
N ASN A 451 -16.82 7.56 -17.88
CA ASN A 451 -17.45 7.78 -19.17
C ASN A 451 -16.99 9.11 -19.81
N MET A 452 -16.86 10.18 -19.04
CA MET A 452 -16.30 11.45 -19.49
C MET A 452 -14.83 11.30 -19.95
N GLN A 453 -14.00 10.56 -19.21
CA GLN A 453 -12.62 10.28 -19.60
C GLN A 453 -12.53 9.47 -20.91
N LYS A 454 -13.43 8.48 -21.11
CA LYS A 454 -13.51 7.74 -22.37
C LYS A 454 -13.87 8.64 -23.53
N ALA A 455 -14.89 9.49 -23.36
CA ALA A 455 -15.33 10.45 -24.39
C ALA A 455 -14.22 11.45 -24.74
N SER A 456 -13.47 11.95 -23.75
CA SER A 456 -12.31 12.83 -23.97
C SER A 456 -11.23 12.15 -24.82
N ARG A 457 -10.86 10.90 -24.47
CA ARG A 457 -9.86 10.12 -25.24
C ARG A 457 -10.32 9.83 -26.69
N THR A 458 -11.60 9.64 -26.91
CA THR A 458 -12.16 9.44 -28.27
C THR A 458 -12.02 10.72 -29.08
N ARG A 459 -12.38 11.88 -28.50
CA ARG A 459 -12.21 13.20 -29.18
C ARG A 459 -10.74 13.49 -29.50
N GLU A 460 -9.79 13.17 -28.58
CA GLU A 460 -8.36 13.33 -28.88
C GLU A 460 -7.89 12.45 -30.04
N ARG A 461 -8.40 11.21 -30.15
CA ARG A 461 -8.07 10.33 -31.28
C ARG A 461 -8.64 10.86 -32.60
N GLU A 462 -9.90 11.33 -32.60
CA GLU A 462 -10.53 11.94 -33.76
C GLU A 462 -9.79 13.20 -34.21
N PHE A 463 -9.35 14.02 -33.23
CA PHE A 463 -8.57 15.25 -33.55
C PHE A 463 -7.18 14.92 -34.13
N ARG A 464 -6.49 13.90 -33.62
CA ARG A 464 -5.21 13.43 -34.20
C ARG A 464 -5.43 12.89 -35.62
N SER A 465 -6.47 12.08 -35.84
CA SER A 465 -6.78 11.53 -37.15
C SER A 465 -7.12 12.63 -38.16
N ALA A 466 -7.88 13.65 -37.75
CA ALA A 466 -8.21 14.82 -38.59
C ALA A 466 -6.93 15.62 -38.93
N ASN A 467 -6.02 15.83 -37.99
CA ASN A 467 -4.73 16.49 -38.24
C ASN A 467 -3.82 15.69 -39.19
N GLU A 468 -3.80 14.37 -39.07
CA GLU A 468 -3.04 13.51 -40.00
C GLU A 468 -3.60 13.56 -41.43
N LEU A 469 -4.91 13.63 -41.57
CA LEU A 469 -5.56 13.81 -42.87
C LEU A 469 -5.27 15.19 -43.48
N LEU A 470 -5.30 16.24 -42.67
CA LEU A 470 -4.93 17.60 -43.08
C LEU A 470 -3.46 17.67 -43.54
N GLU A 471 -2.53 17.03 -42.82
CA GLU A 471 -1.12 16.93 -43.24
C GLU A 471 -0.94 16.19 -44.57
N LYS A 472 -1.70 15.09 -44.78
CA LYS A 472 -1.70 14.36 -46.03
C LYS A 472 -2.26 15.20 -47.18
N LEU A 473 -3.33 15.94 -46.95
CA LEU A 473 -3.92 16.84 -47.94
C LEU A 473 -2.96 17.98 -48.29
N LYS A 474 -2.24 18.59 -47.35
CA LYS A 474 -1.22 19.59 -47.61
C LYS A 474 -0.06 19.05 -48.47
N LYS A 475 0.34 17.79 -48.23
CA LYS A 475 1.38 17.14 -49.05
C LYS A 475 0.91 16.82 -50.49
N VAL A 476 -0.36 16.61 -50.76
CA VAL A 476 -0.89 16.31 -52.08
C VAL A 476 -1.24 17.58 -52.84
N SER A 477 -1.61 18.67 -52.15
CA SER A 477 -1.97 19.93 -52.74
C SER A 477 -0.82 20.86 -53.13
N GLY A 478 0.45 20.50 -52.78
CA GLY A 478 1.62 21.22 -53.22
C GLY A 478 1.76 22.67 -52.68
N PHE A 479 1.09 22.99 -51.58
CA PHE A 479 1.21 24.26 -50.84
C PHE A 479 1.79 24.04 -49.43
#